data_676475b6e9e130595f6478e0f780c6f4
#
_entry.id   676475b6e9e130595f6478e0f780c6f4
#
_cell.length_a   1.000
_cell.length_b   1.000
_cell.length_c   1.000
_cell.angle_alpha   90.00
_cell.angle_beta   90.00
_cell.angle_gamma   90.00
#
_symmetry.space_group_name_H-M   'P 1'
#
loop_
_entity.id
_entity.type
_entity.pdbx_description
1 polymer ?
#
loop_
_entity_poly.entity_id
_entity_poly.type
_entity_poly.pdbx_seq_one_letter_code
_entity_poly.pdbx_strand_id
1 'polypeptide(L)'
;MDQHTHSHPHNHDHPHPHTHSHTQTKAVLNRLSRAQGHLESVRKMVERGEDCAEVLVQLAAVISALNSTGRVILKDHIAHCIVDAVESGDNEAVESLNQAIDRFMR
;
A
#
# COMPACT_ATOMS: atom_id res chain seq x y z
N MET A 1 16.26 2.25 -38.54
CA MET A 1 16.68 3.21 -37.73
C MET A 1 15.63 3.91 -37.00
N ASP A 2 15.11 3.35 -36.03
CA ASP A 2 14.05 3.89 -35.38
C ASP A 2 14.39 4.54 -34.17
N GLN A 3 14.38 5.79 -34.24
CA GLN A 3 14.62 6.57 -33.15
C GLN A 3 13.34 6.82 -32.48
N HIS A 4 12.97 5.96 -31.68
CA HIS A 4 11.79 6.23 -30.90
C HIS A 4 12.20 7.09 -29.75
N THR A 5 12.33 8.31 -30.01
CA THR A 5 12.41 9.25 -28.95
C THR A 5 11.02 9.43 -28.45
N HIS A 6 10.66 8.63 -27.53
CA HIS A 6 9.43 8.88 -26.87
C HIS A 6 9.67 9.98 -25.88
N SER A 7 9.63 11.16 -26.37
CA SER A 7 9.56 12.26 -25.45
C SER A 7 8.12 12.31 -25.02
N HIS A 8 7.86 11.67 -23.95
CA HIS A 8 6.59 11.88 -23.32
C HIS A 8 6.66 13.24 -22.69
N PRO A 9 5.82 14.15 -23.13
CA PRO A 9 5.75 15.40 -22.41
C PRO A 9 5.15 15.06 -21.07
N HIS A 10 6.03 14.89 -20.13
CA HIS A 10 5.58 14.76 -18.78
C HIS A 10 5.08 16.13 -18.40
N ASN A 11 3.81 16.27 -18.54
CA ASN A 11 3.20 17.49 -18.10
C ASN A 11 3.22 17.44 -16.58
N HIS A 12 4.24 18.00 -16.04
CA HIS A 12 4.37 18.04 -14.60
C HIS A 12 3.64 19.20 -14.00
N ASP A 13 2.74 19.76 -14.78
CA ASP A 13 2.04 20.94 -14.32
C ASP A 13 0.85 20.62 -13.46
N HIS A 14 0.74 19.40 -13.02
CA HIS A 14 -0.34 19.10 -12.13
C HIS A 14 0.08 19.52 -10.74
N PRO A 15 -0.57 20.48 -10.15
CA PRO A 15 -0.37 20.70 -8.74
C PRO A 15 -1.04 19.54 -8.03
N HIS A 16 -0.29 18.49 -7.85
CA HIS A 16 -0.74 17.43 -6.99
C HIS A 16 -0.08 17.63 -5.66
N PRO A 17 -0.72 18.40 -4.78
CA PRO A 17 -0.15 18.56 -3.46
C PRO A 17 -0.06 17.25 -2.70
N HIS A 18 -0.63 16.20 -3.27
CA HIS A 18 -0.62 14.89 -2.63
C HIS A 18 0.26 13.88 -3.33
N THR A 19 1.03 14.31 -4.33
CA THR A 19 1.97 13.41 -4.99
C THR A 19 3.22 13.36 -4.15
N HIS A 20 3.35 12.34 -3.38
CA HIS A 20 4.51 12.13 -2.54
C HIS A 20 5.34 11.00 -3.09
N SER A 21 6.64 11.24 -3.16
CA SER A 21 7.58 10.22 -3.53
C SER A 21 7.85 9.39 -2.28
N HIS A 22 7.22 8.25 -2.19
CA HIS A 22 7.43 7.35 -1.06
C HIS A 22 8.60 6.43 -1.34
N THR A 23 9.57 6.41 -0.43
CA THR A 23 10.77 5.62 -0.60
C THR A 23 10.49 4.12 -0.53
N GLN A 24 9.36 3.73 0.06
CA GLN A 24 9.02 2.34 0.26
C GLN A 24 8.06 1.77 -0.79
N THR A 25 7.76 2.53 -1.83
CA THR A 25 6.74 2.12 -2.81
C THR A 25 7.02 0.74 -3.41
N LYS A 26 8.25 0.52 -3.87
CA LYS A 26 8.60 -0.76 -4.49
C LYS A 26 8.48 -1.91 -3.49
N ALA A 27 8.96 -1.71 -2.27
CA ALA A 27 8.88 -2.72 -1.23
C ALA A 27 7.42 -3.04 -0.88
N VAL A 28 6.57 -2.02 -0.80
CA VAL A 28 5.15 -2.21 -0.52
C VAL A 28 4.47 -2.99 -1.65
N LEU A 29 4.75 -2.62 -2.90
CA LEU A 29 4.17 -3.32 -4.04
C LEU A 29 4.59 -4.79 -4.07
N ASN A 30 5.85 -5.08 -3.76
CA ASN A 30 6.33 -6.46 -3.70
C ASN A 30 5.64 -7.24 -2.58
N ARG A 31 5.43 -6.63 -1.43
CA ARG A 31 4.71 -7.26 -0.32
C ARG A 31 3.27 -7.55 -0.69
N LEU A 32 2.61 -6.60 -1.35
CA LEU A 32 1.23 -6.77 -1.79
C LEU A 32 1.11 -7.89 -2.83
N SER A 33 2.05 -7.94 -3.77
CA SER A 33 2.06 -9.00 -4.79
C SER A 33 2.22 -10.38 -4.16
N ARG A 34 3.09 -10.51 -3.15
CA ARG A 34 3.24 -11.78 -2.47
C ARG A 34 1.99 -12.17 -1.70
N ALA A 35 1.35 -11.19 -1.05
CA ALA A 35 0.10 -11.44 -0.34
C ALA A 35 -1.01 -11.85 -1.30
N GLN A 36 -1.07 -11.24 -2.49
CA GLN A 36 -2.03 -11.64 -3.51
C GLN A 36 -1.84 -13.09 -3.93
N GLY A 37 -0.59 -13.49 -4.18
CA GLY A 37 -0.30 -14.86 -4.55
C GLY A 37 -0.66 -15.85 -3.45
N HIS A 38 -0.38 -15.48 -2.21
CA HIS A 38 -0.70 -16.33 -1.06
C HIS A 38 -2.22 -16.44 -0.89
N LEU A 39 -2.93 -15.32 -1.04
CA LEU A 39 -4.40 -15.33 -0.96
C LEU A 39 -5.00 -16.20 -2.06
N GLU A 40 -4.45 -16.15 -3.27
CA GLU A 40 -4.90 -17.02 -4.36
C GLU A 40 -4.71 -18.49 -4.01
N SER A 41 -3.60 -18.83 -3.36
CA SER A 41 -3.38 -20.18 -2.88
C SER A 41 -4.44 -20.61 -1.89
N VAL A 42 -4.81 -19.71 -0.98
CA VAL A 42 -5.87 -20.00 0.01
C VAL A 42 -7.20 -20.22 -0.70
N ARG A 43 -7.51 -19.40 -1.70
CA ARG A 43 -8.73 -19.56 -2.47
C ARG A 43 -8.80 -20.94 -3.11
N LYS A 44 -7.70 -21.39 -3.68
CA LYS A 44 -7.62 -22.73 -4.28
C LYS A 44 -7.78 -23.85 -3.25
N MET A 45 -7.24 -23.64 -2.06
CA MET A 45 -7.44 -24.61 -0.97
C MET A 45 -8.92 -24.76 -0.63
N VAL A 46 -9.63 -23.65 -0.57
CA VAL A 46 -11.07 -23.69 -0.31
C VAL A 46 -11.80 -24.42 -1.45
N GLU A 47 -11.44 -24.10 -2.70
CA GLU A 47 -12.05 -24.74 -3.86
C GLU A 47 -11.87 -26.24 -3.87
N ARG A 48 -10.71 -26.72 -3.41
CA ARG A 48 -10.42 -28.17 -3.35
C ARG A 48 -11.00 -28.85 -2.14
N GLY A 49 -11.61 -28.10 -1.24
CA GLY A 49 -12.17 -28.65 -0.02
C GLY A 49 -11.12 -29.14 0.97
N GLU A 50 -9.99 -28.45 1.04
CA GLU A 50 -8.94 -28.83 1.98
C GLU A 50 -9.35 -28.60 3.43
N ASP A 51 -8.61 -29.18 4.33
CA ASP A 51 -8.89 -29.12 5.75
C ASP A 51 -9.06 -27.67 6.25
N CYS A 52 -10.15 -27.44 6.99
CA CYS A 52 -10.46 -26.09 7.46
C CYS A 52 -9.37 -25.50 8.33
N ALA A 53 -8.74 -26.32 9.17
CA ALA A 53 -7.67 -25.82 10.04
C ALA A 53 -6.47 -25.34 9.21
N GLU A 54 -6.13 -26.06 8.17
CA GLU A 54 -5.04 -25.65 7.28
C GLU A 54 -5.38 -24.37 6.54
N VAL A 55 -6.62 -24.25 6.05
CA VAL A 55 -7.09 -23.04 5.38
C VAL A 55 -6.97 -21.83 6.31
N LEU A 56 -7.41 -22.00 7.56
CA LEU A 56 -7.37 -20.90 8.52
C LEU A 56 -5.95 -20.48 8.88
N VAL A 57 -5.02 -21.45 8.99
CA VAL A 57 -3.62 -21.14 9.24
C VAL A 57 -3.04 -20.29 8.10
N GLN A 58 -3.32 -20.71 6.87
CA GLN A 58 -2.83 -19.98 5.71
C GLN A 58 -3.47 -18.58 5.59
N LEU A 59 -4.75 -18.49 5.87
CA LEU A 59 -5.44 -17.21 5.85
C LEU A 59 -4.89 -16.27 6.92
N ALA A 60 -4.63 -16.78 8.11
CA ALA A 60 -4.03 -15.99 9.18
C ALA A 60 -2.66 -15.43 8.76
N ALA A 61 -1.89 -16.22 8.01
CA ALA A 61 -0.60 -15.75 7.51
C ALA A 61 -0.78 -14.59 6.50
N VAL A 62 -1.80 -14.67 5.63
CA VAL A 62 -2.11 -13.58 4.69
C VAL A 62 -2.50 -12.32 5.45
N ILE A 63 -3.36 -12.45 6.44
CA ILE A 63 -3.79 -11.31 7.26
C ILE A 63 -2.58 -10.66 7.95
N SER A 64 -1.71 -11.48 8.52
CA SER A 64 -0.51 -10.98 9.18
C SER A 64 0.40 -10.23 8.20
N ALA A 65 0.56 -10.77 6.99
CA ALA A 65 1.38 -10.12 5.96
C ALA A 65 0.79 -8.77 5.55
N LEU A 66 -0.54 -8.70 5.43
CA LEU A 66 -1.22 -7.45 5.08
C LEU A 66 -1.09 -6.43 6.21
N ASN A 67 -1.22 -6.86 7.45
CA ASN A 67 -1.02 -5.96 8.59
C ASN A 67 0.41 -5.41 8.62
N SER A 68 1.40 -6.23 8.35
CA SER A 68 2.79 -5.77 8.27
C SER A 68 2.98 -4.75 7.16
N THR A 69 2.37 -5.01 6.00
CA THR A 69 2.43 -4.09 4.88
C THR A 69 1.78 -2.75 5.23
N GLY A 70 0.65 -2.81 5.92
CA GLY A 70 -0.03 -1.61 6.39
C GLY A 70 0.85 -0.78 7.32
N ARG A 71 1.61 -1.43 8.18
CA ARG A 71 2.54 -0.72 9.07
C ARG A 71 3.66 -0.03 8.30
N VAL A 72 4.15 -0.66 7.24
CA VAL A 72 5.18 -0.04 6.38
C VAL A 72 4.61 1.20 5.71
N ILE A 73 3.39 1.11 5.17
CA ILE A 73 2.71 2.24 4.54
C ILE A 73 2.52 3.37 5.56
N LEU A 74 2.06 3.03 6.75
CA LEU A 74 1.81 4.01 7.80
C LEU A 74 3.08 4.75 8.19
N LYS A 75 4.19 4.03 8.38
CA LYS A 75 5.47 4.65 8.69
C LYS A 75 5.92 5.62 7.62
N ASP A 76 5.74 5.24 6.35
CA ASP A 76 6.15 6.07 5.23
C ASP A 76 5.29 7.34 5.18
N HIS A 77 3.99 7.22 5.43
CA HIS A 77 3.10 8.39 5.48
C HIS A 77 3.45 9.32 6.64
N ILE A 78 3.74 8.77 7.80
CA ILE A 78 4.14 9.60 8.94
C ILE A 78 5.42 10.36 8.60
N ALA A 79 6.38 9.68 7.98
CA ALA A 79 7.67 10.29 7.69
C ALA A 79 7.58 11.40 6.64
N HIS A 80 6.66 11.26 5.67
CA HIS A 80 6.63 12.16 4.53
C HIS A 80 5.37 13.00 4.43
N CYS A 81 4.20 12.40 4.59
CA CYS A 81 2.94 13.10 4.33
C CYS A 81 2.49 13.96 5.50
N ILE A 82 2.64 13.49 6.72
CA ILE A 82 2.24 14.28 7.89
C ILE A 82 3.12 15.50 8.04
N VAL A 83 4.43 15.33 7.88
CA VAL A 83 5.36 16.44 7.99
C VAL A 83 5.01 17.53 6.97
N ASP A 84 4.78 17.11 5.71
CA ASP A 84 4.41 18.06 4.66
C ASP A 84 3.09 18.77 4.96
N ALA A 85 2.10 18.02 5.42
CA ALA A 85 0.79 18.58 5.73
C ALA A 85 0.87 19.61 6.87
N VAL A 86 1.66 19.31 7.90
CA VAL A 86 1.82 20.23 9.02
C VAL A 86 2.56 21.48 8.57
N GLU A 87 3.61 21.33 7.79
CA GLU A 87 4.39 22.46 7.31
C GLU A 87 3.59 23.37 6.38
N SER A 88 2.71 22.80 5.57
CA SER A 88 1.89 23.59 4.66
C SER A 88 0.60 24.11 5.31
N GLY A 89 0.33 23.71 6.54
CA GLY A 89 -0.88 24.13 7.22
C GLY A 89 -2.14 23.45 6.73
N ASP A 90 -1.99 22.27 6.07
CA ASP A 90 -3.13 21.55 5.55
C ASP A 90 -3.75 20.69 6.63
N ASN A 91 -4.61 21.28 7.42
CA ASN A 91 -5.25 20.58 8.54
C ASN A 91 -6.22 19.50 8.08
N GLU A 92 -6.82 19.64 6.91
CA GLU A 92 -7.70 18.62 6.37
C GLU A 92 -6.93 17.33 6.05
N ALA A 93 -5.76 17.45 5.47
CA ALA A 93 -4.93 16.29 5.15
C ALA A 93 -4.51 15.57 6.42
N VAL A 94 -4.14 16.31 7.46
CA VAL A 94 -3.77 15.73 8.75
C VAL A 94 -4.96 14.97 9.35
N GLU A 95 -6.14 15.58 9.33
CA GLU A 95 -7.34 14.97 9.88
C GLU A 95 -7.72 13.68 9.12
N SER A 96 -7.67 13.74 7.80
CA SER A 96 -7.97 12.57 6.96
C SER A 96 -7.04 11.41 7.27
N LEU A 97 -5.76 11.70 7.44
CA LEU A 97 -4.78 10.67 7.74
C LEU A 97 -5.01 10.09 9.14
N ASN A 98 -5.31 10.94 10.12
CA ASN A 98 -5.62 10.46 11.47
C ASN A 98 -6.81 9.51 11.48
N GLN A 99 -7.85 9.82 10.69
CA GLN A 99 -9.01 8.94 10.58
C GLN A 99 -8.64 7.61 9.93
N ALA A 100 -7.80 7.64 8.91
CA ALA A 100 -7.35 6.43 8.25
C ALA A 100 -6.52 5.55 9.18
N ILE A 101 -5.65 6.16 9.98
CA ILE A 101 -4.85 5.45 10.97
C ILE A 101 -5.75 4.77 11.99
N ASP A 102 -6.75 5.50 12.49
CA ASP A 102 -7.69 4.93 13.47
C ASP A 102 -8.42 3.71 12.92
N ARG A 103 -8.84 3.77 11.68
CA ARG A 103 -9.50 2.63 11.04
C ARG A 103 -8.57 1.44 10.90
N PHE A 104 -7.33 1.71 10.53
CA PHE A 104 -6.36 0.63 10.33
C PHE A 104 -5.98 -0.04 11.64
N MET A 105 -5.89 0.73 12.71
CA MET A 105 -5.46 0.21 14.01
C MET A 105 -6.55 -0.53 14.78
N ARG A 106 -7.78 -0.53 14.32
CA ARG A 106 -8.87 -1.23 15.00
C ARG A 106 -8.79 -2.73 14.95
#